data_83f34d91c63ab22b5f4de4e1fd3da58c
#
_entry.id   83f34d91c63ab22b5f4de4e1fd3da58c
#
_cell.length_a   1.000
_cell.length_b   1.000
_cell.length_c   1.000
_cell.angle_alpha   90.00
_cell.angle_beta   90.00
_cell.angle_gamma   90.00
#
_symmetry.space_group_name_H-M   'P 1'
#
loop_
_entity.id
_entity.type
_entity.pdbx_description
1 polymer ?
#
loop_
_entity_poly.entity_id
_entity_poly.type
_entity_poly.pdbx_seq_one_letter_code
_entity_poly.pdbx_strand_id
1 'polypeptide(L)'
;MTIPVNQRETQVEGWELMAQHTFGDSGFGFQANYTIVDGNLDYDINLNEEQWVVPGMSDTANLVGFYDKDGLQVRFALNWRDQFLASAGRDPLFVEEYYQLDMNISYEVNDELSFFVEGINLTEEHQRIHGRSTYQLREFAIGHARYNLGVRYAF
;
A
#
# COMPACT_ATOMS: atom_id res chain seq x y z
N MET A 1 -12.14 36.98 1.34
CA MET A 1 -10.79 36.82 0.78
C MET A 1 -10.04 35.86 1.71
N THR A 2 -9.67 34.68 1.26
CA THR A 2 -8.93 33.70 2.06
C THR A 2 -7.45 33.88 1.77
N ILE A 3 -6.65 34.10 2.81
CA ILE A 3 -5.21 34.31 2.69
C ILE A 3 -4.53 33.13 3.40
N PRO A 4 -3.60 32.43 2.77
CA PRO A 4 -2.81 31.39 3.46
C PRO A 4 -1.90 32.08 4.49
N VAL A 5 -1.93 31.59 5.74
CA VAL A 5 -1.08 32.06 6.82
C VAL A 5 -0.37 30.87 7.45
N ASN A 6 0.91 31.02 7.81
CA ASN A 6 1.64 30.03 8.58
C ASN A 6 1.21 30.13 10.04
N GLN A 7 0.57 29.09 10.56
CA GLN A 7 0.01 29.12 11.91
C GLN A 7 0.84 28.35 12.94
N ARG A 8 1.52 27.26 12.54
CA ARG A 8 2.35 26.43 13.43
C ARG A 8 3.50 25.81 12.67
N GLU A 9 4.59 25.58 13.38
CA GLU A 9 5.68 24.73 12.97
C GLU A 9 5.28 23.27 13.20
N THR A 10 5.48 22.43 12.20
CA THR A 10 5.19 21.00 12.25
C THR A 10 6.46 20.23 11.94
N GLN A 11 6.75 19.24 12.75
CA GLN A 11 7.87 18.32 12.56
C GLN A 11 7.29 16.94 12.21
N VAL A 12 7.86 16.32 11.18
CA VAL A 12 7.57 14.94 10.78
C VAL A 12 8.89 14.18 10.79
N GLU A 13 8.89 13.04 11.45
CA GLU A 13 10.05 12.15 11.56
C GLU A 13 9.64 10.76 11.06
N GLY A 14 10.62 9.97 10.62
CA GLY A 14 10.34 8.61 10.17
C GLY A 14 11.57 7.75 10.06
N TRP A 15 11.33 6.45 10.01
CA TRP A 15 12.32 5.41 9.79
C TRP A 15 11.90 4.55 8.62
N GLU A 16 12.86 4.22 7.78
CA GLU A 16 12.67 3.24 6.72
C GLU A 16 13.64 2.08 6.92
N LEU A 17 13.09 0.88 7.00
CA LEU A 17 13.83 -0.36 7.13
C LEU A 17 13.66 -1.17 5.86
N MET A 18 14.77 -1.65 5.29
CA MET A 18 14.77 -2.47 4.09
C MET A 18 15.62 -3.73 4.29
N ALA A 19 15.10 -4.85 3.82
CA ALA A 19 15.83 -6.11 3.75
C ALA A 19 15.59 -6.79 2.39
N GLN A 20 16.65 -7.36 1.82
CA GLN A 20 16.58 -8.12 0.58
C GLN A 20 17.54 -9.29 0.66
N HIS A 21 17.10 -10.47 0.19
CA HIS A 21 17.95 -11.65 0.13
C HIS A 21 17.54 -12.59 -1.00
N THR A 22 18.56 -13.18 -1.64
CA THR A 22 18.40 -14.28 -2.61
C THR A 22 19.13 -15.50 -2.06
N PHE A 23 18.45 -16.64 -2.05
CA PHE A 23 18.95 -17.88 -1.43
C PHE A 23 19.84 -18.68 -2.40
N GLY A 24 21.05 -18.17 -2.61
CA GLY A 24 22.04 -18.78 -3.49
C GLY A 24 21.46 -19.07 -4.89
N ASP A 25 21.71 -20.28 -5.42
CA ASP A 25 21.24 -20.70 -6.75
C ASP A 25 19.86 -21.36 -6.72
N SER A 26 19.11 -21.22 -5.62
CA SER A 26 17.79 -21.87 -5.48
C SER A 26 16.71 -21.25 -6.35
N GLY A 27 16.90 -20.02 -6.82
CA GLY A 27 15.90 -19.20 -7.49
C GLY A 27 14.97 -18.45 -6.55
N PHE A 28 14.94 -18.77 -5.25
CA PHE A 28 14.10 -18.09 -4.27
C PHE A 28 14.76 -16.82 -3.74
N GLY A 29 13.91 -15.83 -3.43
CA GLY A 29 14.33 -14.62 -2.75
C GLY A 29 13.16 -13.86 -2.16
N PHE A 30 13.48 -12.82 -1.40
CA PHE A 30 12.50 -11.90 -0.85
C PHE A 30 13.03 -10.47 -0.81
N GLN A 31 12.10 -9.54 -0.77
CA GLN A 31 12.34 -8.12 -0.47
C GLN A 31 11.29 -7.68 0.55
N ALA A 32 11.71 -6.95 1.55
CA ALA A 32 10.81 -6.39 2.55
C ALA A 32 11.22 -4.95 2.83
N ASN A 33 10.26 -4.07 2.97
CA ASN A 33 10.46 -2.74 3.51
C ASN A 33 9.34 -2.41 4.50
N TYR A 34 9.69 -1.59 5.49
CA TYR A 34 8.78 -1.08 6.47
C TYR A 34 9.12 0.39 6.74
N THR A 35 8.13 1.26 6.62
CA THR A 35 8.25 2.68 6.88
C THR A 35 7.39 3.02 8.08
N ILE A 36 7.99 3.67 9.07
CA ILE A 36 7.31 4.23 10.25
C ILE A 36 7.38 5.74 10.09
N VAL A 37 6.25 6.41 10.24
CA VAL A 37 6.19 7.89 10.18
C VAL A 37 5.42 8.43 11.36
N ASP A 38 5.95 9.46 12.00
CA ASP A 38 5.35 10.11 13.14
C ASP A 38 5.41 11.63 13.00
N GLY A 39 4.47 12.30 13.62
CA GLY A 39 4.38 13.77 13.63
C GLY A 39 4.19 14.29 15.04
N ASN A 40 4.67 15.50 15.29
CA ASN A 40 4.59 16.14 16.61
C ASN A 40 3.19 16.68 16.96
N LEU A 41 2.18 16.50 16.12
CA LEU A 41 0.81 16.98 16.31
C LEU A 41 -0.19 15.85 16.04
N ASP A 42 -0.87 15.42 17.12
CA ASP A 42 -1.93 14.42 17.05
C ASP A 42 -3.31 15.07 16.86
N TYR A 43 -4.18 14.37 16.15
CA TYR A 43 -5.57 14.75 16.00
C TYR A 43 -6.41 14.22 17.17
N ASP A 44 -7.00 15.12 17.97
CA ASP A 44 -7.94 14.73 19.03
C ASP A 44 -9.37 14.63 18.48
N ILE A 45 -9.87 13.41 18.36
CA ILE A 45 -11.22 13.11 17.84
C ILE A 45 -12.35 13.66 18.70
N ASN A 46 -12.09 13.99 19.98
CA ASN A 46 -13.08 14.50 20.92
C ASN A 46 -13.27 16.01 20.83
N LEU A 47 -12.33 16.73 20.21
CA LEU A 47 -12.43 18.17 20.02
C LEU A 47 -13.24 18.47 18.74
N ASN A 48 -14.16 19.44 18.86
CA ASN A 48 -14.95 19.95 17.73
C ASN A 48 -14.38 21.26 17.16
N GLU A 49 -13.14 21.55 17.47
CA GLU A 49 -12.42 22.72 16.98
C GLU A 49 -11.58 22.38 15.76
N GLU A 50 -11.16 23.40 15.05
CA GLU A 50 -10.21 23.24 13.96
C GLU A 50 -8.83 22.88 14.52
N GLN A 51 -8.28 21.76 14.07
CA GLN A 51 -7.00 21.22 14.53
C GLN A 51 -6.00 21.22 13.38
N TRP A 52 -4.78 21.63 13.71
CA TRP A 52 -3.69 21.74 12.75
C TRP A 52 -2.75 20.54 12.90
N VAL A 53 -3.02 19.53 12.12
CA VAL A 53 -2.20 18.30 12.02
C VAL A 53 -1.83 18.05 10.58
N VAL A 54 -0.78 17.27 10.35
CA VAL A 54 -0.38 16.86 9.00
C VAL A 54 -1.21 15.63 8.61
N PRO A 55 -2.09 15.74 7.61
CA PRO A 55 -2.81 14.58 7.12
C PRO A 55 -1.92 13.70 6.24
N GLY A 56 -2.31 12.43 6.06
CA GLY A 56 -1.66 11.50 5.14
C GLY A 56 -0.48 10.74 5.71
N MET A 57 -0.15 10.89 6.98
CA MET A 57 0.90 10.10 7.63
C MET A 57 0.35 8.70 7.97
N SER A 58 1.07 7.67 7.54
CA SER A 58 0.71 6.27 7.77
C SER A 58 1.93 5.38 7.71
N ASP A 59 2.00 4.44 8.59
CA ASP A 59 2.96 3.35 8.48
C ASP A 59 2.64 2.49 7.27
N THR A 60 3.67 2.00 6.62
CA THR A 60 3.52 1.14 5.45
C THR A 60 4.50 -0.03 5.49
N ALA A 61 4.07 -1.15 4.94
CA ALA A 61 4.93 -2.32 4.74
C ALA A 61 4.73 -2.89 3.33
N ASN A 62 5.82 -3.39 2.77
CA ASN A 62 5.80 -4.14 1.53
C ASN A 62 6.63 -5.40 1.71
N LEU A 63 6.07 -6.54 1.35
CA LEU A 63 6.75 -7.82 1.37
C LEU A 63 6.58 -8.50 0.02
N VAL A 64 7.71 -8.81 -0.62
CA VAL A 64 7.76 -9.53 -1.89
C VAL A 64 8.49 -10.85 -1.68
N GLY A 65 7.85 -11.95 -2.02
CA GLY A 65 8.48 -13.25 -2.20
C GLY A 65 8.54 -13.59 -3.68
N PHE A 66 9.66 -14.12 -4.14
CA PHE A 66 9.81 -14.48 -5.54
C PHE A 66 10.60 -15.78 -5.73
N TYR A 67 10.33 -16.41 -6.86
CA TYR A 67 11.12 -17.49 -7.45
C TYR A 67 11.44 -17.13 -8.89
N ASP A 68 12.71 -17.26 -9.28
CA ASP A 68 13.19 -16.97 -10.63
C ASP A 68 14.28 -17.98 -10.99
N LYS A 69 13.89 -19.00 -11.74
CA LYS A 69 14.82 -20.02 -12.21
C LYS A 69 14.21 -20.85 -13.34
N ASP A 70 15.06 -21.32 -14.27
CA ASP A 70 14.74 -22.24 -15.35
C ASP A 70 13.55 -21.76 -16.22
N GLY A 71 13.49 -20.45 -16.50
CA GLY A 71 12.43 -19.82 -17.29
C GLY A 71 11.11 -19.60 -16.52
N LEU A 72 10.98 -20.08 -15.28
CA LEU A 72 9.83 -19.83 -14.43
C LEU A 72 10.09 -18.67 -13.48
N GLN A 73 9.25 -17.65 -13.56
CA GLN A 73 9.22 -16.54 -12.62
C GLN A 73 7.88 -16.53 -11.87
N VAL A 74 7.94 -16.48 -10.56
CA VAL A 74 6.78 -16.38 -9.68
C VAL A 74 7.04 -15.25 -8.69
N ARG A 75 6.10 -14.34 -8.54
CA ARG A 75 6.20 -13.21 -7.60
C ARG A 75 4.88 -13.02 -6.89
N PHE A 76 4.94 -12.90 -5.57
CA PHE A 76 3.86 -12.43 -4.72
C PHE A 76 4.30 -11.16 -4.03
N ALA A 77 3.42 -10.16 -4.00
CA ALA A 77 3.67 -8.88 -3.36
C ALA A 77 2.52 -8.54 -2.42
N LEU A 78 2.81 -8.46 -1.13
CA LEU A 78 1.88 -7.98 -0.11
C LEU A 78 2.22 -6.52 0.18
N ASN A 79 1.24 -5.64 0.00
CA ASN A 79 1.30 -4.23 0.33
C ASN A 79 0.35 -3.95 1.48
N TRP A 80 0.86 -3.34 2.54
CA TRP A 80 0.09 -2.96 3.71
C TRP A 80 0.28 -1.47 4.02
N ARG A 81 -0.78 -0.84 4.47
CA ARG A 81 -0.79 0.53 4.96
C ARG A 81 -1.73 0.65 6.14
N ASP A 82 -1.26 1.24 7.23
CA ASP A 82 -2.08 1.50 8.40
C ASP A 82 -3.12 2.59 8.14
N GLN A 83 -4.08 2.70 9.03
CA GLN A 83 -5.07 3.76 9.02
C GLN A 83 -4.40 5.13 9.13
N PHE A 84 -4.95 6.12 8.45
CA PHE A 84 -4.46 7.49 8.54
C PHE A 84 -5.57 8.54 8.43
N LEU A 85 -5.29 9.71 9.00
CA LEU A 85 -6.12 10.90 8.83
C LEU A 85 -5.90 11.49 7.44
N ALA A 86 -6.90 11.45 6.57
CA ALA A 86 -6.83 12.02 5.23
C ALA A 86 -7.20 13.50 5.18
N SER A 87 -8.06 13.94 6.12
CA SER A 87 -8.47 15.34 6.23
C SER A 87 -8.76 15.68 7.68
N ALA A 88 -8.12 16.74 8.16
CA ALA A 88 -8.39 17.33 9.46
C ALA A 88 -9.53 18.35 9.39
N GLY A 89 -10.08 18.76 10.53
CA GLY A 89 -11.12 19.76 10.63
C GLY A 89 -12.32 19.28 11.45
N ARG A 90 -13.45 19.97 11.31
CA ARG A 90 -14.69 19.62 12.03
C ARG A 90 -15.22 18.24 11.66
N ASP A 91 -15.12 17.89 10.38
CA ASP A 91 -15.50 16.60 9.84
C ASP A 91 -14.24 15.88 9.32
N PRO A 92 -13.48 15.23 10.22
CA PRO A 92 -12.28 14.52 9.83
C PRO A 92 -12.63 13.31 8.96
N LEU A 93 -11.69 12.96 8.08
CA LEU A 93 -11.77 11.75 7.28
C LEU A 93 -10.61 10.84 7.62
N PHE A 94 -10.91 9.61 7.98
CA PHE A 94 -9.92 8.56 8.21
C PHE A 94 -10.04 7.52 7.10
N VAL A 95 -8.92 7.24 6.45
CA VAL A 95 -8.80 6.09 5.55
C VAL A 95 -8.41 4.89 6.40
N GLU A 96 -9.21 3.83 6.36
CA GLU A 96 -8.95 2.62 7.15
C GLU A 96 -7.70 1.88 6.64
N GLU A 97 -7.17 1.02 7.48
CA GLU A 97 -6.10 0.08 7.13
C GLU A 97 -6.41 -0.63 5.81
N TYR A 98 -5.38 -0.90 5.03
CA TYR A 98 -5.51 -1.53 3.73
C TYR A 98 -4.37 -2.52 3.50
N TYR A 99 -4.68 -3.74 3.04
CA TYR A 99 -3.68 -4.72 2.64
C TYR A 99 -4.08 -5.42 1.35
N GLN A 100 -3.19 -5.45 0.40
CA GLN A 100 -3.42 -6.02 -0.92
C GLN A 100 -2.33 -7.04 -1.24
N LEU A 101 -2.76 -8.22 -1.69
CA LEU A 101 -1.89 -9.24 -2.23
C LEU A 101 -2.02 -9.27 -3.75
N ASP A 102 -0.88 -9.14 -4.43
CA ASP A 102 -0.75 -9.26 -5.87
C ASP A 102 0.12 -10.47 -6.23
N MET A 103 -0.09 -11.02 -7.41
CA MET A 103 0.65 -12.17 -7.94
C MET A 103 1.03 -11.91 -9.39
N ASN A 104 2.24 -12.32 -9.76
CA ASN A 104 2.66 -12.43 -11.14
C ASN A 104 3.39 -13.76 -11.35
N ILE A 105 3.01 -14.50 -12.37
CA ILE A 105 3.66 -15.74 -12.78
C ILE A 105 3.93 -15.62 -14.27
N SER A 106 5.17 -15.90 -14.69
CA SER A 106 5.53 -16.03 -16.09
C SER A 106 6.37 -17.26 -16.32
N TYR A 107 6.21 -17.85 -17.50
CA TYR A 107 6.97 -18.99 -17.94
C TYR A 107 7.47 -18.80 -19.36
N GLU A 108 8.78 -18.81 -19.52
CA GLU A 108 9.47 -18.75 -20.81
C GLU A 108 9.65 -20.17 -21.34
N VAL A 109 8.91 -20.50 -22.39
CA VAL A 109 9.01 -21.81 -23.07
C VAL A 109 10.28 -21.88 -23.89
N ASN A 110 10.62 -20.78 -24.56
CA ASN A 110 11.84 -20.58 -25.34
C ASN A 110 12.05 -19.06 -25.56
N ASP A 111 13.09 -18.67 -26.29
CA ASP A 111 13.45 -17.27 -26.55
C ASP A 111 12.34 -16.45 -27.25
N GLU A 112 11.41 -17.13 -27.92
CA GLU A 112 10.34 -16.51 -28.70
C GLU A 112 8.97 -16.51 -27.97
N LEU A 113 8.71 -17.48 -27.09
CA LEU A 113 7.39 -17.73 -26.52
C LEU A 113 7.40 -17.74 -25.01
N SER A 114 6.59 -16.87 -24.41
CA SER A 114 6.30 -16.88 -22.97
C SER A 114 4.82 -16.74 -22.68
N PHE A 115 4.40 -17.30 -21.55
CA PHE A 115 3.05 -17.18 -20.99
C PHE A 115 3.13 -16.39 -19.69
N PHE A 116 2.06 -15.65 -19.35
CA PHE A 116 1.97 -14.99 -18.06
C PHE A 116 0.55 -15.02 -17.49
N VAL A 117 0.47 -15.01 -16.18
CA VAL A 117 -0.75 -14.86 -15.38
C VAL A 117 -0.48 -13.81 -14.33
N GLU A 118 -1.39 -12.85 -14.20
CA GLU A 118 -1.36 -11.82 -13.17
C GLU A 118 -2.63 -11.89 -12.35
N GLY A 119 -2.49 -11.71 -11.05
CA GLY A 119 -3.58 -11.54 -10.12
C GLY A 119 -3.36 -10.25 -9.33
N ILE A 120 -4.36 -9.38 -9.29
CA ILE A 120 -4.30 -8.11 -8.60
C ILE A 120 -5.41 -8.08 -7.55
N ASN A 121 -5.06 -7.67 -6.35
CA ASN A 121 -5.98 -7.62 -5.20
C ASN A 121 -6.60 -8.98 -4.89
N LEU A 122 -5.77 -10.01 -4.72
CA LEU A 122 -6.21 -11.38 -4.42
C LEU A 122 -6.90 -11.49 -3.05
N THR A 123 -6.69 -10.53 -2.18
CA THR A 123 -7.36 -10.38 -0.88
C THR A 123 -8.79 -9.86 -0.99
N GLU A 124 -9.20 -9.36 -2.17
CA GLU A 124 -10.47 -8.65 -2.39
C GLU A 124 -10.65 -7.48 -1.43
N GLU A 125 -9.56 -6.84 -1.06
CA GLU A 125 -9.55 -5.75 -0.10
C GLU A 125 -10.35 -4.55 -0.62
N HIS A 126 -11.09 -3.93 0.30
CA HIS A 126 -11.97 -2.79 0.03
C HIS A 126 -11.42 -1.54 0.69
N GLN A 127 -11.50 -0.40 0.01
CA GLN A 127 -11.15 0.87 0.63
C GLN A 127 -12.35 1.45 1.37
N ARG A 128 -12.15 1.80 2.64
CA ARG A 128 -13.14 2.42 3.50
C ARG A 128 -12.64 3.74 4.05
N ILE A 129 -13.52 4.73 4.03
CA ILE A 129 -13.27 6.05 4.62
C ILE A 129 -14.41 6.33 5.59
N HIS A 130 -14.07 6.66 6.83
CA HIS A 130 -15.04 7.02 7.85
C HIS A 130 -14.78 8.41 8.43
N GLY A 131 -15.76 8.96 9.12
CA GLY A 131 -15.67 10.20 9.87
C GLY A 131 -15.10 9.98 11.28
N ARG A 132 -15.66 10.64 12.29
CA ARG A 132 -15.20 10.51 13.68
C ARG A 132 -15.35 9.11 14.29
N SER A 133 -16.16 8.26 13.70
CA SER A 133 -16.37 6.89 14.14
C SER A 133 -16.42 5.98 12.92
N THR A 134 -15.95 4.75 13.05
CA THR A 134 -16.03 3.69 12.02
C THR A 134 -17.46 3.39 11.56
N TYR A 135 -18.47 3.76 12.39
CA TYR A 135 -19.89 3.70 11.99
C TYR A 135 -20.32 4.84 11.06
N GLN A 136 -19.54 5.92 11.00
CA GLN A 136 -19.83 7.06 10.10
C GLN A 136 -19.15 6.85 8.75
N LEU A 137 -19.56 5.83 8.03
CA LEU A 137 -19.03 5.55 6.70
C LEU A 137 -19.27 6.74 5.76
N ARG A 138 -18.21 7.22 5.14
CA ARG A 138 -18.22 8.34 4.19
C ARG A 138 -18.03 7.86 2.76
N GLU A 139 -17.15 6.90 2.57
CA GLU A 139 -16.87 6.29 1.27
C GLU A 139 -16.57 4.81 1.44
N PHE A 140 -17.01 4.04 0.47
CA PHE A 140 -16.74 2.62 0.37
C PHE A 140 -16.49 2.25 -1.10
N ALA A 141 -15.25 1.96 -1.43
CA ALA A 141 -14.85 1.49 -2.75
C ALA A 141 -14.64 -0.03 -2.71
N ILE A 142 -15.48 -0.74 -3.45
CA ILE A 142 -15.39 -2.21 -3.54
C ILE A 142 -14.18 -2.58 -4.38
N GLY A 143 -13.25 -3.33 -3.78
CA GLY A 143 -12.16 -3.97 -4.47
C GLY A 143 -12.53 -5.41 -4.82
N HIS A 144 -12.20 -5.82 -6.05
CA HIS A 144 -12.34 -7.20 -6.49
C HIS A 144 -10.99 -7.72 -6.97
N ALA A 145 -10.77 -9.01 -6.79
CA ALA A 145 -9.65 -9.68 -7.43
C ALA A 145 -9.78 -9.59 -8.97
N ARG A 146 -8.70 -9.22 -9.62
CA ARG A 146 -8.61 -9.12 -11.09
C ARG A 146 -7.54 -10.06 -11.59
N TYR A 147 -7.84 -10.77 -12.65
CA TYR A 147 -6.92 -11.73 -13.26
C TYR A 147 -6.69 -11.39 -14.72
N ASN A 148 -5.43 -11.39 -15.14
CA ASN A 148 -5.01 -11.27 -16.51
C ASN A 148 -4.21 -12.52 -16.89
N LEU A 149 -4.40 -13.00 -18.10
CA LEU A 149 -3.55 -14.02 -18.66
C LEU A 149 -3.17 -13.62 -20.09
N GLY A 150 -1.96 -13.96 -20.50
CA GLY A 150 -1.52 -13.62 -21.83
C GLY A 150 -0.35 -14.45 -22.31
N VAL A 151 -0.06 -14.23 -23.59
CA VAL A 151 1.03 -14.86 -24.32
C VAL A 151 1.84 -13.77 -24.98
N ARG A 152 3.14 -13.85 -24.87
CA ARG A 152 4.08 -13.02 -25.62
C ARG A 152 4.81 -13.88 -26.63
N TYR A 153 4.78 -13.46 -27.88
CA TYR A 153 5.53 -14.09 -28.97
C TYR A 153 6.39 -13.04 -29.67
N ALA A 154 7.70 -13.31 -29.73
CA ALA A 154 8.67 -12.50 -30.46
C ALA A 154 9.04 -13.20 -31.77
N PHE A 155 9.05 -12.50 -32.89
CA PHE A 155 9.41 -13.00 -34.24
C PHE A 155 10.49 -12.14 -34.89
#